data_43b8b063a7b50907a252b7735aef5af7
#
_entry.id   43b8b063a7b50907a252b7735aef5af7
#
_cell.length_a   1.000
_cell.length_b   1.000
_cell.length_c   1.000
_cell.angle_alpha   90.00
_cell.angle_beta   90.00
_cell.angle_gamma   90.00
#
_symmetry.space_group_name_H-M   'P 1'
#
loop_
_entity.id
_entity.type
_entity.pdbx_description
1 polymer ?
#
loop_
_entity_poly.entity_id
_entity_poly.type
_entity_poly.pdbx_seq_one_letter_code
_entity_poly.pdbx_strand_id
1 'polypeptide(L)'
;MATAWIFSALLRVPKYHFNHLLSTAVSWALLCLCLCFSETLSSQLRYCTSGVKNDRSLERVQAVASKNGKLHVIEERQDGELHWLRYSLDSLKEIGNSTISFPANDLVLEHFFLVNDTLTMVYSQWNKTAERTDVFAACFTEFGSLVDSLHSVHMRPENGKPRRSGLQCELSPDSTKFVLFFDGEVERKQSEGIHFRCFNRSLKQLWEKELRLPPAVEIAQVHHYLLDNSGAIYLMSGRNPIKSFSDWQRPQGGQYVAYYFDPYTKRLKQYDIGLKDKQVLSTEFALNDKQEVVIAGYYSNNFKFRVSGTLLIILNAHGGSIKKAAYTPFSEAFITTMEGDGKETLEDFYLDHLHVGDSGRVVLVGEQYYVSRFVSTDPTTGRQMVEYRYNFDDVMMHCLDTAAEHLWSVRIPKRQFTNSPTDVHFSYAFAASNEGFALTFNDDEASTERLANDDDTQASLWTGSKNSVTTLCRVTNTGQLSRTTLTDNTTERLLFNPLMTTSGPVGHSVFGFSDSRSYKFCRRR
;
A
#
# COMPACT_ATOMS: atom_id res chain seq x y z
N MET A 1 -51.17 -1.75 5.19
CA MET A 1 -52.60 -1.59 5.69
C MET A 1 -52.76 -0.51 6.76
N ALA A 2 -51.71 0.18 7.23
CA ALA A 2 -51.83 1.26 8.24
C ALA A 2 -52.07 2.66 7.67
N THR A 3 -51.83 2.87 6.37
CA THR A 3 -51.99 4.17 5.71
C THR A 3 -53.40 4.52 5.26
N ALA A 4 -54.30 3.53 5.22
CA ALA A 4 -55.72 3.77 4.80
C ALA A 4 -56.64 4.27 5.92
N TRP A 5 -56.24 4.20 7.19
CA TRP A 5 -57.04 4.63 8.34
C TRP A 5 -56.85 6.09 8.72
N ILE A 6 -55.79 6.71 8.33
CA ILE A 6 -55.48 8.13 8.67
C ILE A 6 -56.28 9.11 7.80
N PHE A 7 -56.68 8.72 6.58
CA PHE A 7 -57.43 9.58 5.67
C PHE A 7 -58.93 9.67 5.93
N SER A 8 -59.53 8.73 6.66
CA SER A 8 -60.98 8.74 6.94
C SER A 8 -61.38 9.56 8.18
N ALA A 9 -60.43 9.93 9.04
CA ALA A 9 -60.66 10.69 10.26
C ALA A 9 -60.56 12.22 10.07
N LEU A 10 -60.03 12.70 8.95
CA LEU A 10 -59.79 14.13 8.68
C LEU A 10 -60.96 14.88 8.04
N LEU A 11 -62.12 14.24 7.76
CA LEU A 11 -63.25 14.85 7.05
C LEU A 11 -64.37 15.41 7.95
N ARG A 12 -64.19 15.47 9.28
CA ARG A 12 -65.24 15.95 10.22
C ARG A 12 -64.79 17.00 11.24
N VAL A 13 -63.91 17.94 10.90
CA VAL A 13 -63.46 18.99 11.84
C VAL A 13 -63.80 20.37 11.28
N PRO A 14 -64.39 21.33 12.06
CA PRO A 14 -64.77 22.66 11.62
C PRO A 14 -63.56 23.51 11.24
N LYS A 15 -63.68 24.33 10.20
CA LYS A 15 -62.63 25.09 9.51
C LYS A 15 -61.72 25.98 10.39
N TYR A 16 -62.05 26.28 11.62
CA TYR A 16 -61.24 27.17 12.49
C TYR A 16 -60.13 26.46 13.27
N HIS A 17 -60.16 25.14 13.39
CA HIS A 17 -59.10 24.39 14.04
C HIS A 17 -58.13 23.69 13.04
N PHE A 18 -58.40 23.83 11.74
CA PHE A 18 -57.67 23.08 10.72
C PHE A 18 -56.21 23.51 10.57
N ASN A 19 -55.93 24.82 10.73
CA ASN A 19 -54.57 25.36 10.58
C ASN A 19 -53.63 24.97 11.75
N HIS A 20 -54.16 24.80 12.96
CA HIS A 20 -53.35 24.40 14.11
C HIS A 20 -53.07 22.90 14.10
N LEU A 21 -54.03 22.08 13.65
CA LEU A 21 -53.86 20.61 13.51
C LEU A 21 -52.97 20.28 12.31
N LEU A 22 -53.03 21.03 11.22
CA LEU A 22 -52.09 20.85 10.07
C LEU A 22 -50.67 21.24 10.45
N SER A 23 -50.45 22.30 11.22
CA SER A 23 -49.10 22.71 11.64
C SER A 23 -48.48 21.70 12.61
N THR A 24 -49.26 21.18 13.54
CA THR A 24 -48.78 20.10 14.46
C THR A 24 -48.58 18.79 13.74
N ALA A 25 -49.47 18.39 12.83
CA ALA A 25 -49.32 17.15 12.06
C ALA A 25 -48.13 17.19 11.11
N VAL A 26 -47.87 18.36 10.47
CA VAL A 26 -46.67 18.56 9.63
C VAL A 26 -45.39 18.59 10.48
N SER A 27 -45.45 19.22 11.69
CA SER A 27 -44.30 19.19 12.61
C SER A 27 -44.01 17.80 13.13
N TRP A 28 -45.02 16.98 13.46
CA TRP A 28 -44.84 15.59 13.85
C TRP A 28 -44.40 14.69 12.68
N ALA A 29 -44.90 14.95 11.46
CA ALA A 29 -44.42 14.23 10.26
C ALA A 29 -42.99 14.59 9.91
N LEU A 30 -42.57 15.85 10.06
CA LEU A 30 -41.17 16.27 9.92
C LEU A 30 -40.28 15.69 11.02
N LEU A 31 -40.75 15.64 12.27
CA LEU A 31 -40.03 15.04 13.38
C LEU A 31 -39.88 13.53 13.18
N CYS A 32 -40.93 12.83 12.74
CA CYS A 32 -40.86 11.41 12.39
C CYS A 32 -39.97 11.15 11.16
N LEU A 33 -39.99 12.02 10.14
CA LEU A 33 -39.04 11.95 9.03
C LEU A 33 -37.60 12.17 9.50
N CYS A 34 -37.35 13.18 10.36
CA CYS A 34 -36.05 13.41 10.94
C CYS A 34 -35.56 12.23 11.81
N LEU A 35 -36.47 11.62 12.59
CA LEU A 35 -36.15 10.43 13.37
C LEU A 35 -35.91 9.19 12.47
N CYS A 36 -36.68 9.01 11.39
CA CYS A 36 -36.44 7.95 10.41
C CYS A 36 -35.15 8.21 9.60
N PHE A 37 -34.79 9.46 9.31
CA PHE A 37 -33.53 9.81 8.68
C PHE A 37 -32.35 9.72 9.65
N SER A 38 -32.53 9.94 10.95
CA SER A 38 -31.49 9.72 11.95
C SER A 38 -31.20 8.24 12.20
N GLU A 39 -32.19 7.37 12.08
CA GLU A 39 -31.97 5.92 12.14
C GLU A 39 -31.31 5.36 10.87
N THR A 40 -31.46 6.01 9.71
CA THR A 40 -30.75 5.60 8.48
C THR A 40 -29.31 6.12 8.42
N LEU A 41 -28.92 7.08 9.26
CA LEU A 41 -27.55 7.60 9.32
C LEU A 41 -26.66 6.87 10.35
N SER A 42 -27.20 6.11 11.27
CA SER A 42 -26.45 5.11 12.02
C SER A 42 -26.54 3.75 11.33
N SER A 43 -26.11 3.64 10.07
CA SER A 43 -25.73 2.34 9.56
C SER A 43 -24.55 1.88 10.43
N GLN A 44 -24.86 1.16 11.53
CA GLN A 44 -23.83 0.48 12.31
C GLN A 44 -22.99 -0.28 11.31
N LEU A 45 -21.75 0.15 11.18
CA LEU A 45 -20.77 -0.49 10.32
C LEU A 45 -20.70 -1.96 10.77
N ARG A 46 -21.35 -2.85 10.03
CA ARG A 46 -21.34 -4.27 10.36
C ARG A 46 -20.00 -4.83 9.93
N TYR A 47 -19.22 -5.21 10.91
CA TYR A 47 -17.96 -5.91 10.69
C TYR A 47 -18.17 -7.41 10.82
N CYS A 48 -17.46 -8.14 9.99
CA CYS A 48 -17.25 -9.55 10.17
C CYS A 48 -15.82 -9.74 10.68
N THR A 49 -15.63 -10.49 11.76
CA THR A 49 -14.30 -10.75 12.32
C THR A 49 -14.01 -12.24 12.29
N SER A 50 -12.77 -12.61 12.02
CA SER A 50 -12.26 -13.94 12.33
C SER A 50 -12.13 -14.10 13.85
N GLY A 51 -12.08 -15.34 14.33
CA GLY A 51 -11.60 -15.59 15.69
C GLY A 51 -10.16 -15.09 15.86
N VAL A 52 -9.76 -14.73 17.08
CA VAL A 52 -8.36 -14.46 17.40
C VAL A 52 -7.59 -15.78 17.34
N LYS A 53 -6.57 -15.83 16.48
CA LYS A 53 -5.59 -16.92 16.49
C LYS A 53 -4.48 -16.56 17.46
N ASN A 54 -4.13 -17.45 18.36
CA ASN A 54 -3.06 -17.29 19.33
C ASN A 54 -2.15 -18.52 19.23
N ASP A 55 -0.94 -18.32 18.72
CA ASP A 55 0.04 -19.37 18.53
C ASP A 55 1.44 -18.87 18.93
N ARG A 56 2.02 -19.50 19.95
CA ARG A 56 3.35 -19.13 20.46
C ARG A 56 4.47 -19.48 19.50
N SER A 57 4.23 -20.37 18.54
CA SER A 57 5.19 -20.75 17.50
C SER A 57 5.13 -19.85 16.27
N LEU A 58 4.17 -18.91 16.21
CA LEU A 58 4.01 -18.02 15.08
C LEU A 58 5.20 -17.07 14.95
N GLU A 59 5.79 -17.00 13.76
CA GLU A 59 6.87 -16.07 13.43
C GLU A 59 6.38 -14.98 12.49
N ARG A 60 5.64 -15.34 11.44
CA ARG A 60 5.15 -14.40 10.44
C ARG A 60 3.78 -14.80 9.91
N VAL A 61 2.96 -13.79 9.62
CA VAL A 61 1.65 -13.97 8.96
C VAL A 61 1.58 -13.05 7.74
N GLN A 62 1.13 -13.59 6.63
CA GLN A 62 0.85 -12.83 5.41
C GLN A 62 -0.51 -13.21 4.87
N ALA A 63 -1.25 -12.23 4.33
CA ALA A 63 -2.59 -12.43 3.83
C ALA A 63 -2.75 -11.91 2.41
N VAL A 64 -3.48 -12.66 1.58
CA VAL A 64 -3.82 -12.29 0.20
C VAL A 64 -5.28 -12.63 -0.07
N ALA A 65 -6.08 -11.67 -0.56
CA ALA A 65 -7.44 -11.92 -1.00
C ALA A 65 -7.45 -12.48 -2.43
N SER A 66 -8.21 -13.54 -2.66
CA SER A 66 -8.40 -14.09 -4.00
C SER A 66 -9.61 -13.50 -4.69
N LYS A 67 -9.60 -13.54 -6.03
CA LYS A 67 -10.74 -13.12 -6.88
C LYS A 67 -11.99 -13.99 -6.66
N ASN A 68 -11.84 -15.19 -6.09
CA ASN A 68 -12.92 -16.15 -5.87
C ASN A 68 -13.59 -16.03 -4.48
N GLY A 69 -13.42 -14.88 -3.79
CA GLY A 69 -14.07 -14.62 -2.52
C GLY A 69 -13.46 -15.36 -1.33
N LYS A 70 -12.19 -15.72 -1.41
CA LYS A 70 -11.42 -16.33 -0.31
C LYS A 70 -10.33 -15.38 0.17
N LEU A 71 -10.06 -15.39 1.47
CA LEU A 71 -8.86 -14.83 2.06
C LEU A 71 -7.89 -15.98 2.33
N HIS A 72 -6.70 -15.89 1.76
CA HIS A 72 -5.62 -16.85 1.96
C HIS A 72 -4.62 -16.26 2.93
N VAL A 73 -4.24 -17.03 3.93
CA VAL A 73 -3.31 -16.63 4.98
C VAL A 73 -2.21 -17.67 5.07
N ILE A 74 -0.96 -17.22 4.98
CA ILE A 74 0.21 -18.05 5.20
C ILE A 74 0.76 -17.73 6.58
N GLU A 75 0.80 -18.71 7.45
CA GLU A 75 1.47 -18.69 8.73
C GLU A 75 2.83 -19.37 8.60
N GLU A 76 3.87 -18.69 8.98
CA GLU A 76 5.21 -19.25 9.14
C GLU A 76 5.50 -19.44 10.62
N ARG A 77 5.91 -20.62 11.01
CA ARG A 77 6.22 -21.00 12.39
C ARG A 77 7.72 -21.01 12.65
N GLN A 78 8.11 -20.93 13.91
CA GLN A 78 9.51 -20.91 14.34
C GLN A 78 10.32 -22.15 13.94
N ASP A 79 9.64 -23.28 13.74
CA ASP A 79 10.25 -24.52 13.23
C ASP A 79 10.38 -24.56 11.70
N GLY A 80 9.93 -23.48 11.03
CA GLY A 80 9.92 -23.38 9.57
C GLY A 80 8.72 -24.06 8.90
N GLU A 81 7.76 -24.57 9.68
CA GLU A 81 6.53 -25.14 9.13
C GLU A 81 5.63 -24.03 8.59
N LEU A 82 5.06 -24.24 7.39
CA LEU A 82 4.14 -23.30 6.75
C LEU A 82 2.72 -23.86 6.77
N HIS A 83 1.78 -23.05 7.27
CA HIS A 83 0.36 -23.35 7.26
C HIS A 83 -0.36 -22.43 6.30
N TRP A 84 -1.17 -23.01 5.43
CA TRP A 84 -2.03 -22.27 4.51
C TRP A 84 -3.48 -22.36 4.97
N LEU A 85 -3.93 -21.27 5.59
CA LEU A 85 -5.30 -21.12 6.02
C LEU A 85 -6.13 -20.41 4.95
N ARG A 86 -7.38 -20.78 4.86
CA ARG A 86 -8.35 -20.18 3.95
C ARG A 86 -9.57 -19.76 4.73
N TYR A 87 -10.02 -18.54 4.50
CA TYR A 87 -11.22 -17.99 5.09
C TYR A 87 -12.19 -17.60 3.99
N SER A 88 -13.49 -17.75 4.22
CA SER A 88 -14.50 -17.13 3.38
C SER A 88 -14.41 -15.61 3.53
N LEU A 89 -14.30 -14.85 2.45
CA LEU A 89 -14.31 -13.38 2.52
C LEU A 89 -15.61 -12.83 3.09
N ASP A 90 -16.75 -13.52 2.88
CA ASP A 90 -18.05 -13.03 3.34
C ASP A 90 -18.26 -13.14 4.86
N SER A 91 -17.72 -14.15 5.49
CA SER A 91 -17.94 -14.44 6.90
C SER A 91 -16.69 -14.39 7.75
N LEU A 92 -15.50 -14.35 7.14
CA LEU A 92 -14.18 -14.55 7.76
C LEU A 92 -14.11 -15.83 8.61
N LYS A 93 -14.95 -16.83 8.28
CA LYS A 93 -14.86 -18.17 8.86
C LYS A 93 -13.79 -18.97 8.13
N GLU A 94 -12.98 -19.68 8.89
CA GLU A 94 -12.01 -20.63 8.34
C GLU A 94 -12.75 -21.73 7.57
N ILE A 95 -12.36 -21.93 6.32
CA ILE A 95 -12.93 -22.95 5.41
C ILE A 95 -11.92 -24.01 5.02
N GLY A 96 -10.68 -23.86 5.42
CA GLY A 96 -9.62 -24.85 5.18
C GLY A 96 -8.31 -24.46 5.84
N ASN A 97 -7.55 -25.49 6.18
CA ASN A 97 -6.21 -25.40 6.72
C ASN A 97 -5.39 -26.55 6.12
N SER A 98 -4.21 -26.25 5.63
CA SER A 98 -3.31 -27.23 5.02
C SER A 98 -1.88 -26.91 5.42
N THR A 99 -1.14 -27.93 5.82
CA THR A 99 0.31 -27.81 6.03
C THR A 99 1.00 -27.95 4.69
N ILE A 100 1.92 -27.04 4.39
CA ILE A 100 2.75 -27.08 3.19
C ILE A 100 4.06 -27.76 3.58
N SER A 101 4.26 -28.97 3.07
CA SER A 101 5.49 -29.72 3.31
C SER A 101 6.49 -29.45 2.21
N PHE A 102 7.65 -28.93 2.58
CA PHE A 102 8.77 -28.81 1.66
C PHE A 102 9.65 -30.06 1.69
N PRO A 103 10.20 -30.44 0.54
CA PRO A 103 11.07 -31.61 0.45
C PRO A 103 12.50 -31.37 1.01
N ALA A 104 12.80 -30.18 1.51
CA ALA A 104 14.13 -29.82 2.01
C ALA A 104 14.04 -28.98 3.29
N ASN A 105 15.05 -29.11 4.15
CA ASN A 105 15.23 -28.28 5.33
C ASN A 105 15.98 -26.99 4.98
N ASP A 106 15.92 -25.99 5.86
CA ASP A 106 16.62 -24.69 5.73
C ASP A 106 16.17 -23.85 4.52
N LEU A 107 14.89 -23.93 4.15
CA LEU A 107 14.28 -23.11 3.12
C LEU A 107 13.85 -21.76 3.70
N VAL A 108 14.09 -20.69 2.94
CA VAL A 108 13.60 -19.35 3.22
C VAL A 108 12.51 -19.01 2.22
N LEU A 109 11.29 -18.73 2.71
CA LEU A 109 10.22 -18.23 1.87
C LEU A 109 10.54 -16.79 1.47
N GLU A 110 10.73 -16.55 0.17
CA GLU A 110 11.01 -15.24 -0.38
C GLU A 110 9.70 -14.52 -0.76
N HIS A 111 8.89 -15.16 -1.62
CA HIS A 111 7.63 -14.62 -2.11
C HIS A 111 6.57 -15.70 -2.25
N PHE A 112 5.31 -15.31 -2.15
CA PHE A 112 4.21 -16.14 -2.58
C PHE A 112 3.11 -15.30 -3.24
N PHE A 113 2.36 -15.91 -4.13
CA PHE A 113 1.23 -15.30 -4.80
C PHE A 113 0.21 -16.37 -5.23
N LEU A 114 -1.00 -15.91 -5.46
CA LEU A 114 -2.10 -16.77 -5.87
C LEU A 114 -2.44 -16.57 -7.34
N VAL A 115 -2.52 -17.66 -8.05
CA VAL A 115 -3.01 -17.68 -9.43
C VAL A 115 -4.10 -18.72 -9.53
N ASN A 116 -5.36 -18.31 -9.72
CA ASN A 116 -6.53 -19.21 -9.82
C ASN A 116 -6.60 -20.21 -8.64
N ASP A 117 -6.50 -19.72 -7.40
CA ASP A 117 -6.48 -20.53 -6.16
C ASP A 117 -5.32 -21.54 -6.06
N THR A 118 -4.35 -21.49 -6.97
CA THR A 118 -3.09 -22.21 -6.85
C THR A 118 -2.08 -21.29 -6.18
N LEU A 119 -1.50 -21.76 -5.10
CA LEU A 119 -0.45 -21.04 -4.38
C LEU A 119 0.88 -21.30 -5.09
N THR A 120 1.48 -20.24 -5.61
CA THR A 120 2.87 -20.31 -6.10
C THR A 120 3.77 -19.70 -5.03
N MET A 121 4.79 -20.42 -4.64
CA MET A 121 5.79 -20.00 -3.66
C MET A 121 7.16 -19.97 -4.31
N VAL A 122 7.92 -18.93 -4.01
CA VAL A 122 9.33 -18.79 -4.38
C VAL A 122 10.15 -18.82 -3.10
N TYR A 123 11.11 -19.68 -3.04
CA TYR A 123 11.96 -19.88 -1.88
C TYR A 123 13.42 -20.08 -2.26
N SER A 124 14.29 -19.80 -1.32
CA SER A 124 15.74 -19.94 -1.49
C SER A 124 16.33 -20.91 -0.49
N GLN A 125 17.46 -21.51 -0.87
CA GLN A 125 18.22 -22.40 -0.02
C GLN A 125 19.72 -22.16 -0.22
N TRP A 126 20.45 -22.04 0.89
CA TRP A 126 21.91 -21.98 0.82
C TRP A 126 22.51 -23.35 0.55
N ASN A 127 23.16 -23.51 -0.58
CA ASN A 127 23.91 -24.73 -0.95
C ASN A 127 25.35 -24.60 -0.48
N LYS A 128 25.67 -25.21 0.67
CA LYS A 128 27.01 -25.14 1.27
C LYS A 128 28.09 -25.75 0.39
N THR A 129 27.75 -26.80 -0.38
CA THR A 129 28.73 -27.51 -1.23
C THR A 129 29.08 -26.70 -2.47
N ALA A 130 28.10 -26.00 -3.04
CA ALA A 130 28.29 -25.19 -4.23
C ALA A 130 28.61 -23.72 -3.88
N GLU A 131 28.61 -23.36 -2.59
CA GLU A 131 28.81 -21.99 -2.07
C GLU A 131 27.90 -20.94 -2.78
N ARG A 132 26.63 -21.29 -2.94
CA ARG A 132 25.67 -20.44 -3.63
C ARG A 132 24.27 -20.56 -3.03
N THR A 133 23.40 -19.58 -3.31
CA THR A 133 21.96 -19.66 -3.04
C THR A 133 21.23 -20.23 -4.26
N ASP A 134 20.57 -21.34 -4.08
CA ASP A 134 19.65 -21.90 -5.07
C ASP A 134 18.24 -21.35 -4.81
N VAL A 135 17.55 -20.87 -5.84
CA VAL A 135 16.20 -20.34 -5.78
C VAL A 135 15.25 -21.25 -6.53
N PHE A 136 14.13 -21.55 -5.94
CA PHE A 136 13.13 -22.48 -6.45
C PHE A 136 11.76 -21.81 -6.49
N ALA A 137 10.90 -22.31 -7.36
CA ALA A 137 9.47 -22.02 -7.32
C ALA A 137 8.68 -23.33 -7.31
N ALA A 138 7.56 -23.34 -6.61
CA ALA A 138 6.67 -24.49 -6.51
C ALA A 138 5.22 -24.04 -6.47
N CYS A 139 4.35 -24.84 -7.07
CA CYS A 139 2.90 -24.63 -7.07
C CYS A 139 2.23 -25.67 -6.17
N PHE A 140 1.31 -25.22 -5.34
CA PHE A 140 0.57 -26.05 -4.40
C PHE A 140 -0.93 -25.96 -4.63
N THR A 141 -1.61 -27.11 -4.54
CA THR A 141 -3.07 -27.16 -4.50
C THR A 141 -3.58 -26.58 -3.19
N GLU A 142 -4.88 -26.30 -3.10
CA GLU A 142 -5.51 -25.85 -1.85
C GLU A 142 -5.40 -26.88 -0.69
N PHE A 143 -5.03 -28.10 -0.96
CA PHE A 143 -4.76 -29.13 0.05
C PHE A 143 -3.31 -29.15 0.53
N GLY A 144 -2.47 -28.22 0.08
CA GLY A 144 -1.05 -28.17 0.42
C GLY A 144 -0.18 -29.18 -0.35
N SER A 145 -0.78 -29.92 -1.31
CA SER A 145 -0.05 -30.89 -2.12
C SER A 145 0.69 -30.20 -3.26
N LEU A 146 1.93 -30.57 -3.48
CA LEU A 146 2.75 -30.10 -4.60
C LEU A 146 2.08 -30.50 -5.92
N VAL A 147 1.85 -29.52 -6.80
CA VAL A 147 1.25 -29.74 -8.12
C VAL A 147 2.29 -30.25 -9.10
N ASP A 148 3.50 -29.69 -9.00
CA ASP A 148 4.58 -29.95 -9.93
C ASP A 148 5.90 -30.11 -9.16
N SER A 149 6.88 -30.77 -9.79
CA SER A 149 8.21 -30.92 -9.20
C SER A 149 8.86 -29.56 -9.01
N LEU A 150 9.72 -29.46 -7.99
CA LEU A 150 10.49 -28.27 -7.73
C LEU A 150 11.39 -27.92 -8.92
N HIS A 151 11.26 -26.69 -9.40
CA HIS A 151 12.08 -26.19 -10.50
C HIS A 151 13.10 -25.20 -9.95
N SER A 152 14.40 -25.44 -10.23
CA SER A 152 15.43 -24.45 -9.96
C SER A 152 15.23 -23.27 -10.91
N VAL A 153 14.93 -22.09 -10.35
CA VAL A 153 14.69 -20.89 -11.15
C VAL A 153 15.91 -19.99 -11.22
N HIS A 154 16.82 -20.08 -10.26
CA HIS A 154 18.06 -19.30 -10.26
C HIS A 154 19.12 -19.93 -9.38
N MET A 155 20.38 -19.67 -9.73
CA MET A 155 21.55 -20.00 -8.93
C MET A 155 22.42 -18.76 -8.86
N ARG A 156 22.64 -18.27 -7.66
CA ARG A 156 23.50 -17.11 -7.43
C ARG A 156 24.78 -17.56 -6.75
N PRO A 157 25.96 -17.38 -7.34
CA PRO A 157 27.21 -17.56 -6.63
C PRO A 157 27.34 -16.46 -5.57
N GLU A 158 27.68 -16.85 -4.36
CA GLU A 158 27.97 -15.92 -3.28
C GLU A 158 29.37 -16.22 -2.72
N ASN A 159 30.17 -15.20 -2.49
CA ASN A 159 31.51 -15.34 -1.94
C ASN A 159 31.46 -15.79 -0.47
N GLY A 160 31.17 -17.08 -0.22
CA GLY A 160 31.40 -17.78 1.04
C GLY A 160 30.47 -17.44 2.22
N LYS A 161 29.38 -16.67 2.04
CA LYS A 161 28.41 -16.39 3.12
C LYS A 161 26.97 -16.40 2.63
N PRO A 162 26.04 -17.07 3.36
CA PRO A 162 24.63 -16.97 3.06
C PRO A 162 24.19 -15.50 3.17
N ARG A 163 23.73 -14.92 2.07
CA ARG A 163 23.04 -13.63 2.06
C ARG A 163 21.56 -13.91 1.85
N ARG A 164 20.69 -13.12 2.48
CA ARG A 164 19.28 -13.02 2.06
C ARG A 164 19.28 -12.61 0.60
N SER A 165 18.51 -13.29 -0.23
CA SER A 165 18.71 -13.31 -1.68
C SER A 165 18.52 -11.96 -2.38
N GLY A 166 17.90 -10.95 -1.77
CA GLY A 166 17.51 -9.69 -2.46
C GLY A 166 16.66 -9.98 -3.72
N LEU A 167 16.06 -11.16 -3.76
CA LEU A 167 15.15 -11.58 -4.80
C LEU A 167 13.87 -10.76 -4.75
N GLN A 168 13.44 -10.28 -5.89
CA GLN A 168 12.16 -9.59 -6.04
C GLN A 168 11.32 -10.34 -7.07
N CYS A 169 10.00 -10.20 -6.95
CA CYS A 169 9.05 -10.87 -7.82
C CYS A 169 7.95 -9.89 -8.21
N GLU A 170 7.64 -9.81 -9.51
CA GLU A 170 6.57 -8.99 -10.03
C GLU A 170 5.62 -9.81 -10.89
N LEU A 171 4.30 -9.59 -10.73
CA LEU A 171 3.23 -10.25 -11.48
C LEU A 171 2.73 -9.36 -12.61
N SER A 172 2.40 -9.96 -13.75
CA SER A 172 1.63 -9.25 -14.77
C SER A 172 0.20 -8.95 -14.27
N PRO A 173 -0.44 -7.84 -14.70
CA PRO A 173 -1.80 -7.49 -14.26
C PRO A 173 -2.83 -8.59 -14.47
N ASP A 174 -2.72 -9.36 -15.56
CA ASP A 174 -3.56 -10.53 -15.85
C ASP A 174 -3.17 -11.78 -15.05
N SER A 175 -2.12 -11.68 -14.24
CA SER A 175 -1.54 -12.77 -13.44
C SER A 175 -1.20 -14.02 -14.26
N THR A 176 -0.93 -13.89 -15.56
CA THR A 176 -0.53 -15.01 -16.42
C THR A 176 0.97 -15.27 -16.42
N LYS A 177 1.74 -14.29 -15.99
CA LYS A 177 3.20 -14.31 -15.95
C LYS A 177 3.72 -13.71 -14.66
N PHE A 178 4.91 -14.11 -14.28
CA PHE A 178 5.68 -13.43 -13.25
C PHE A 178 7.15 -13.36 -13.65
N VAL A 179 7.83 -12.34 -13.15
CA VAL A 179 9.26 -12.17 -13.35
C VAL A 179 9.97 -12.17 -12.00
N LEU A 180 11.05 -12.91 -11.93
CA LEU A 180 12.02 -12.87 -10.84
C LEU A 180 13.20 -12.02 -11.27
N PHE A 181 13.67 -11.15 -10.40
CA PHE A 181 14.85 -10.37 -10.68
C PHE A 181 15.77 -10.27 -9.47
N PHE A 182 17.04 -10.18 -9.77
CA PHE A 182 18.13 -10.24 -8.82
C PHE A 182 19.10 -9.12 -9.11
N ASP A 183 19.55 -8.47 -8.06
CA ASP A 183 20.67 -7.53 -8.18
C ASP A 183 21.93 -8.33 -8.51
N GLY A 184 22.59 -8.00 -9.60
CA GLY A 184 23.87 -8.57 -9.97
C GLY A 184 24.95 -8.23 -8.93
N GLU A 185 26.02 -9.00 -8.87
CA GLU A 185 27.17 -8.67 -8.05
C GLU A 185 27.73 -7.30 -8.46
N VAL A 186 27.82 -6.39 -7.49
CA VAL A 186 28.50 -5.10 -7.65
C VAL A 186 30.00 -5.33 -7.61
N GLU A 187 30.61 -5.64 -8.73
CA GLU A 187 32.05 -5.35 -8.86
C GLU A 187 32.23 -3.84 -8.84
N ARG A 188 32.99 -3.34 -7.88
CA ARG A 188 33.18 -1.92 -7.50
C ARG A 188 33.43 -0.90 -8.64
N LYS A 189 33.40 -1.29 -9.91
CA LYS A 189 33.68 -0.45 -11.08
C LYS A 189 32.92 -0.80 -12.36
N GLN A 190 31.96 -1.73 -12.33
CA GLN A 190 31.15 -2.07 -13.50
C GLN A 190 29.69 -1.75 -13.25
N SER A 191 28.94 -1.38 -14.30
CA SER A 191 27.50 -1.18 -14.24
C SER A 191 26.83 -2.45 -13.75
N GLU A 192 25.97 -2.33 -12.75
CA GLU A 192 25.18 -3.44 -12.22
C GLU A 192 24.39 -4.11 -13.34
N GLY A 193 24.58 -5.41 -13.50
CA GLY A 193 23.71 -6.24 -14.33
C GLY A 193 22.53 -6.70 -13.50
N ILE A 194 21.31 -6.41 -13.96
CA ILE A 194 20.10 -6.93 -13.34
C ILE A 194 19.68 -8.17 -14.11
N HIS A 195 19.55 -9.29 -13.41
CA HIS A 195 19.14 -10.55 -14.01
C HIS A 195 17.63 -10.71 -13.89
N PHE A 196 16.96 -10.92 -15.00
CA PHE A 196 15.53 -11.17 -15.09
C PHE A 196 15.28 -12.57 -15.62
N ARG A 197 14.34 -13.28 -14.99
CA ARG A 197 13.75 -14.51 -15.50
C ARG A 197 12.24 -14.43 -15.45
N CYS A 198 11.59 -14.56 -16.58
CA CYS A 198 10.14 -14.54 -16.68
C CYS A 198 9.59 -15.94 -16.87
N PHE A 199 8.53 -16.23 -16.15
CA PHE A 199 7.84 -17.51 -16.15
C PHE A 199 6.35 -17.34 -16.44
N ASN A 200 5.74 -18.38 -16.96
CA ASN A 200 4.29 -18.50 -17.00
C ASN A 200 3.75 -19.18 -15.71
N ARG A 201 2.43 -19.32 -15.60
CA ARG A 201 1.74 -19.98 -14.47
C ARG A 201 2.21 -21.41 -14.18
N SER A 202 2.65 -22.14 -15.22
CA SER A 202 3.13 -23.52 -15.09
C SER A 202 4.63 -23.60 -14.82
N LEU A 203 5.22 -22.55 -14.29
CA LEU A 203 6.63 -22.41 -13.99
C LEU A 203 7.56 -22.62 -15.19
N LYS A 204 7.03 -22.60 -16.42
CA LYS A 204 7.83 -22.67 -17.64
C LYS A 204 8.50 -21.34 -17.87
N GLN A 205 9.83 -21.34 -17.96
CA GLN A 205 10.59 -20.16 -18.31
C GLN A 205 10.22 -19.68 -19.74
N LEU A 206 9.83 -18.44 -19.87
CA LEU A 206 9.50 -17.80 -21.14
C LEU A 206 10.73 -17.14 -21.75
N TRP A 207 11.48 -16.43 -20.92
CA TRP A 207 12.74 -15.79 -21.31
C TRP A 207 13.59 -15.47 -20.11
N GLU A 208 14.86 -15.19 -20.38
CA GLU A 208 15.88 -14.75 -19.42
C GLU A 208 16.72 -13.63 -20.04
N LYS A 209 17.11 -12.65 -19.23
CA LYS A 209 17.94 -11.53 -19.67
C LYS A 209 18.71 -10.92 -18.53
N GLU A 210 19.97 -10.65 -18.77
CA GLU A 210 20.77 -9.71 -18.01
C GLU A 210 20.68 -8.33 -18.71
N LEU A 211 20.22 -7.33 -17.98
CA LEU A 211 20.22 -5.94 -18.44
C LEU A 211 21.33 -5.20 -17.74
N ARG A 212 22.25 -4.66 -18.52
CA ARG A 212 23.27 -3.74 -18.03
C ARG A 212 22.82 -2.31 -18.35
N LEU A 213 22.56 -1.54 -17.30
CA LEU A 213 22.22 -0.15 -17.46
C LEU A 213 23.46 0.65 -17.86
N PRO A 214 23.33 1.75 -18.62
CA PRO A 214 24.47 2.55 -19.08
C PRO A 214 25.32 3.06 -17.90
N PRO A 215 26.66 3.08 -18.03
CA PRO A 215 27.59 3.44 -16.95
C PRO A 215 27.55 4.90 -16.50
N ALA A 216 26.80 5.76 -17.17
CA ALA A 216 26.55 7.14 -16.72
C ALA A 216 25.72 7.22 -15.42
N VAL A 217 25.28 6.09 -14.93
CA VAL A 217 24.55 5.93 -13.69
C VAL A 217 25.54 5.35 -12.67
N GLU A 218 26.35 6.22 -12.03
CA GLU A 218 27.10 5.82 -10.84
C GLU A 218 26.08 5.41 -9.78
N ILE A 219 25.88 4.09 -9.58
CA ILE A 219 24.92 3.49 -8.66
C ILE A 219 23.48 3.82 -9.06
N ALA A 220 22.99 3.20 -10.13
CA ALA A 220 21.58 3.15 -10.44
C ALA A 220 20.87 2.25 -9.45
N GLN A 221 20.27 2.83 -8.43
CA GLN A 221 19.31 2.09 -7.63
C GLN A 221 18.03 1.98 -8.45
N VAL A 222 17.65 0.76 -8.81
CA VAL A 222 16.35 0.52 -9.43
C VAL A 222 15.31 0.50 -8.32
N HIS A 223 14.33 1.40 -8.42
CA HIS A 223 13.35 1.60 -7.38
C HIS A 223 12.07 0.81 -7.64
N HIS A 224 11.68 0.65 -8.90
CA HIS A 224 10.41 0.03 -9.27
C HIS A 224 10.53 -0.80 -10.53
N TYR A 225 9.70 -1.85 -10.58
CA TYR A 225 9.58 -2.76 -11.71
C TYR A 225 8.11 -2.98 -12.03
N LEU A 226 7.78 -3.12 -13.31
CA LEU A 226 6.47 -3.55 -13.79
C LEU A 226 6.66 -4.60 -14.86
N LEU A 227 5.83 -5.64 -14.82
CA LEU A 227 5.69 -6.63 -15.86
C LEU A 227 4.36 -6.40 -16.57
N ASP A 228 4.35 -6.16 -17.87
CA ASP A 228 3.11 -6.05 -18.63
C ASP A 228 2.54 -7.42 -19.04
N ASN A 229 1.32 -7.42 -19.55
CA ASN A 229 0.65 -8.66 -19.99
C ASN A 229 1.34 -9.33 -21.18
N SER A 230 2.17 -8.64 -21.94
CA SER A 230 2.98 -9.22 -23.02
C SER A 230 4.21 -9.95 -22.48
N GLY A 231 4.65 -9.64 -21.28
CA GLY A 231 5.87 -10.14 -20.69
C GLY A 231 7.07 -9.20 -20.90
N ALA A 232 6.82 -7.96 -21.31
CA ALA A 232 7.84 -6.92 -21.33
C ALA A 232 7.99 -6.27 -19.95
N ILE A 233 9.16 -5.72 -19.69
CA ILE A 233 9.49 -5.11 -18.40
C ILE A 233 9.64 -3.61 -18.56
N TYR A 234 9.10 -2.89 -17.59
CA TYR A 234 9.46 -1.50 -17.32
C TYR A 234 10.22 -1.45 -16.00
N LEU A 235 11.25 -0.66 -15.95
CA LEU A 235 12.02 -0.42 -14.73
C LEU A 235 12.34 1.06 -14.59
N MET A 236 12.39 1.54 -13.36
CA MET A 236 12.75 2.92 -13.05
C MET A 236 14.03 2.94 -12.23
N SER A 237 14.99 3.70 -12.68
CA SER A 237 16.28 3.90 -12.03
C SER A 237 16.47 5.36 -11.66
N GLY A 238 16.85 5.62 -10.42
CA GLY A 238 17.26 6.94 -9.95
C GLY A 238 18.77 7.12 -10.10
N ARG A 239 19.18 8.24 -10.66
CA ARG A 239 20.58 8.68 -10.67
C ARG A 239 20.85 9.50 -9.43
N ASN A 240 21.16 8.87 -8.32
CA ASN A 240 21.57 9.59 -7.11
C ASN A 240 23.01 9.23 -6.77
N PRO A 241 23.92 10.19 -6.71
CA PRO A 241 25.18 9.97 -6.04
C PRO A 241 24.91 9.89 -4.53
N ILE A 242 24.69 8.69 -4.00
CA ILE A 242 24.72 8.46 -2.55
C ILE A 242 26.18 8.64 -2.14
N LYS A 243 26.49 9.81 -1.58
CA LYS A 243 27.86 10.15 -1.17
C LYS A 243 28.14 9.85 0.30
N SER A 244 27.09 9.61 1.11
CA SER A 244 27.23 9.38 2.55
C SER A 244 26.08 8.57 3.13
N PHE A 245 26.28 8.02 4.35
CA PHE A 245 25.22 7.32 5.09
C PHE A 245 24.00 8.21 5.41
N SER A 246 24.21 9.54 5.55
CA SER A 246 23.11 10.50 5.73
C SER A 246 22.24 10.65 4.47
N ASP A 247 22.75 10.31 3.30
CA ASP A 247 22.00 10.39 2.04
C ASP A 247 20.99 9.23 1.92
N TRP A 248 21.16 8.14 2.67
CA TRP A 248 20.20 7.05 2.80
C TRP A 248 18.93 7.46 3.56
N GLN A 249 19.06 8.44 4.46
CA GLN A 249 17.97 8.95 5.28
C GLN A 249 17.17 10.07 4.59
N ARG A 250 17.69 10.60 3.48
CA ARG A 250 17.04 11.63 2.67
C ARG A 250 17.34 11.31 1.22
N PRO A 251 16.38 10.73 0.47
CA PRO A 251 16.56 10.52 -0.96
C PRO A 251 16.87 11.87 -1.60
N GLN A 252 18.11 12.04 -2.03
CA GLN A 252 18.50 13.26 -2.73
C GLN A 252 17.84 13.19 -4.09
N GLY A 253 16.95 14.13 -4.38
CA GLY A 253 16.29 14.23 -5.65
C GLY A 253 17.27 14.03 -6.79
N GLY A 254 16.99 13.05 -7.61
CA GLY A 254 17.86 12.60 -8.70
C GLY A 254 17.21 12.79 -10.05
N GLN A 255 17.98 12.53 -11.08
CA GLN A 255 17.43 12.31 -12.39
C GLN A 255 16.86 10.88 -12.42
N TYR A 256 15.59 10.74 -12.72
CA TYR A 256 14.97 9.45 -12.93
C TYR A 256 14.98 9.10 -14.41
N VAL A 257 15.21 7.83 -14.68
CA VAL A 257 15.19 7.27 -16.03
C VAL A 257 14.33 6.03 -16.02
N ALA A 258 13.32 5.99 -16.87
CA ALA A 258 12.55 4.78 -17.10
C ALA A 258 13.12 4.01 -18.29
N TYR A 259 13.13 2.69 -18.18
CA TYR A 259 13.53 1.79 -19.23
C TYR A 259 12.37 0.85 -19.58
N TYR A 260 12.26 0.55 -20.84
CA TYR A 260 11.38 -0.50 -21.35
C TYR A 260 12.22 -1.56 -22.03
N PHE A 261 12.02 -2.81 -21.68
CA PHE A 261 12.66 -3.94 -22.34
C PHE A 261 11.61 -4.91 -22.89
N ASP A 262 11.63 -5.10 -24.20
CA ASP A 262 10.86 -6.12 -24.89
C ASP A 262 11.74 -7.37 -25.11
N PRO A 263 11.43 -8.48 -24.45
CA PRO A 263 12.25 -9.69 -24.53
C PRO A 263 12.18 -10.38 -25.90
N TYR A 264 11.09 -10.18 -26.66
CA TYR A 264 10.86 -10.84 -27.92
C TYR A 264 11.61 -10.15 -29.07
N THR A 265 11.57 -8.84 -29.10
CA THR A 265 12.33 -8.03 -30.07
C THR A 265 13.73 -7.67 -29.58
N LYS A 266 14.06 -8.00 -28.33
CA LYS A 266 15.31 -7.62 -27.65
C LYS A 266 15.57 -6.11 -27.62
N ARG A 267 14.51 -5.32 -27.71
CA ARG A 267 14.57 -3.87 -27.75
C ARG A 267 14.64 -3.32 -26.34
N LEU A 268 15.68 -2.53 -26.06
CA LEU A 268 15.79 -1.68 -24.87
C LEU A 268 15.55 -0.23 -25.28
N LYS A 269 14.64 0.45 -24.60
CA LYS A 269 14.34 1.87 -24.80
C LYS A 269 14.46 2.62 -23.49
N GLN A 270 15.00 3.83 -23.56
CA GLN A 270 15.18 4.71 -22.42
C GLN A 270 14.28 5.94 -22.55
N TYR A 271 13.74 6.39 -21.41
CA TYR A 271 12.94 7.60 -21.29
C TYR A 271 13.52 8.45 -20.16
N ASP A 272 13.95 9.67 -20.48
CA ASP A 272 14.35 10.64 -19.46
C ASP A 272 13.09 11.25 -18.83
N ILE A 273 12.96 11.08 -17.53
CA ILE A 273 11.80 11.55 -16.75
C ILE A 273 12.12 12.91 -16.10
N GLY A 274 13.38 13.30 -16.10
CA GLY A 274 13.84 14.55 -15.51
C GLY A 274 13.47 15.78 -16.34
N LEU A 275 13.14 16.88 -15.68
CA LEU A 275 13.05 18.21 -16.27
C LEU A 275 14.32 18.99 -16.04
N LYS A 276 14.62 19.93 -16.98
CA LYS A 276 15.81 20.78 -16.90
C LYS A 276 15.87 21.64 -15.62
N ASP A 277 14.71 22.10 -15.13
CA ASP A 277 14.62 23.11 -14.07
C ASP A 277 13.93 22.60 -12.79
N LYS A 278 13.64 21.31 -12.71
CA LYS A 278 12.93 20.70 -11.58
C LYS A 278 13.60 19.42 -11.15
N GLN A 279 13.53 19.15 -9.85
CA GLN A 279 14.04 17.92 -9.28
C GLN A 279 12.88 16.97 -8.98
N VAL A 280 12.92 15.76 -9.52
CA VAL A 280 11.99 14.70 -9.15
C VAL A 280 12.42 14.14 -7.79
N LEU A 281 11.50 14.07 -6.84
CA LEU A 281 11.76 13.63 -5.46
C LEU A 281 11.42 12.17 -5.24
N SER A 282 10.21 11.78 -5.63
CA SER A 282 9.73 10.40 -5.55
C SER A 282 8.81 10.11 -6.73
N THR A 283 8.80 8.88 -7.19
CA THR A 283 7.95 8.45 -8.30
C THR A 283 7.47 7.03 -8.08
N GLU A 284 6.28 6.78 -8.57
CA GLU A 284 5.68 5.46 -8.74
C GLU A 284 5.21 5.29 -10.17
N PHE A 285 5.02 4.05 -10.61
CA PHE A 285 4.43 3.78 -11.90
C PHE A 285 3.48 2.59 -11.88
N ALA A 286 2.45 2.68 -12.71
CA ALA A 286 1.41 1.68 -12.83
C ALA A 286 1.02 1.50 -14.30
N LEU A 287 0.41 0.37 -14.60
CA LEU A 287 -0.25 0.13 -15.89
C LEU A 287 -1.74 0.50 -15.78
N ASN A 288 -2.25 1.22 -16.76
CA ASN A 288 -3.69 1.41 -16.90
C ASN A 288 -4.32 0.25 -17.72
N ASP A 289 -5.64 0.26 -17.86
CA ASP A 289 -6.38 -0.77 -18.60
C ASP A 289 -5.95 -0.90 -20.07
N LYS A 290 -5.37 0.16 -20.64
CA LYS A 290 -4.85 0.18 -22.03
C LYS A 290 -3.41 -0.30 -22.11
N GLN A 291 -2.84 -0.81 -21.02
CA GLN A 291 -1.42 -1.18 -20.91
C GLN A 291 -0.46 0.00 -21.19
N GLU A 292 -0.93 1.24 -21.03
CA GLU A 292 -0.10 2.42 -21.02
C GLU A 292 0.56 2.54 -19.64
N VAL A 293 1.82 2.96 -19.59
CA VAL A 293 2.51 3.19 -18.33
C VAL A 293 2.25 4.60 -17.84
N VAL A 294 1.68 4.72 -16.67
CA VAL A 294 1.48 5.97 -15.95
C VAL A 294 2.60 6.11 -14.93
N ILE A 295 3.42 7.12 -15.06
CA ILE A 295 4.47 7.49 -14.11
C ILE A 295 3.99 8.77 -13.43
N ALA A 296 3.86 8.73 -12.13
CA ALA A 296 3.51 9.92 -11.36
C ALA A 296 4.43 10.10 -10.16
N GLY A 297 4.54 11.31 -9.65
CA GLY A 297 5.45 11.58 -8.55
C GLY A 297 5.39 13.00 -8.03
N TYR A 298 6.31 13.31 -7.13
CA TYR A 298 6.50 14.64 -6.57
C TYR A 298 7.75 15.29 -7.13
N TYR A 299 7.70 16.60 -7.31
CA TYR A 299 8.86 17.38 -7.75
C TYR A 299 9.12 18.58 -6.84
N SER A 300 10.36 19.08 -6.90
CA SER A 300 10.82 20.32 -6.27
C SER A 300 11.28 21.34 -7.31
N ASN A 301 10.96 22.61 -7.07
CA ASN A 301 11.43 23.73 -7.89
C ASN A 301 12.84 24.23 -7.51
N ASN A 302 13.31 23.91 -6.30
CA ASN A 302 14.46 24.58 -5.71
C ASN A 302 15.59 23.65 -5.25
N PHE A 303 15.58 22.39 -5.67
CA PHE A 303 16.57 21.37 -5.29
C PHE A 303 16.74 21.15 -3.77
N LYS A 304 15.76 21.59 -2.97
CA LYS A 304 15.73 21.45 -1.50
C LYS A 304 14.62 20.47 -1.17
N PHE A 305 14.71 19.22 -1.26
CA PHE A 305 13.81 18.16 -0.79
C PHE A 305 12.39 18.57 -0.31
N ARG A 306 11.83 19.65 -0.88
CA ARG A 306 10.54 20.22 -0.56
C ARG A 306 9.62 20.06 -1.76
N VAL A 307 8.49 19.42 -1.54
CA VAL A 307 7.55 19.12 -2.60
C VAL A 307 6.83 20.38 -3.05
N SER A 308 6.97 20.71 -4.32
CA SER A 308 6.33 21.88 -4.94
C SER A 308 5.07 21.52 -5.74
N GLY A 309 4.89 20.24 -6.07
CA GLY A 309 3.77 19.76 -6.85
C GLY A 309 3.96 18.33 -7.34
N THR A 310 3.11 17.93 -8.28
CA THR A 310 3.10 16.59 -8.86
C THR A 310 3.57 16.58 -10.31
N LEU A 311 4.15 15.47 -10.72
CA LEU A 311 4.44 15.17 -12.12
C LEU A 311 3.54 14.02 -12.60
N LEU A 312 3.17 14.05 -13.88
CA LEU A 312 2.47 12.97 -14.56
C LEU A 312 3.07 12.76 -15.95
N ILE A 313 3.54 11.54 -16.21
CA ILE A 313 4.03 11.12 -17.52
C ILE A 313 3.26 9.87 -17.93
N ILE A 314 2.75 9.85 -19.15
CA ILE A 314 2.07 8.68 -19.72
C ILE A 314 2.86 8.22 -20.95
N LEU A 315 3.27 6.95 -20.92
CA LEU A 315 3.91 6.28 -22.05
C LEU A 315 2.87 5.43 -22.78
N ASN A 316 2.87 5.50 -24.09
CA ASN A 316 2.06 4.58 -24.89
C ASN A 316 2.46 3.13 -24.61
N ALA A 317 1.50 2.21 -24.70
CA ALA A 317 1.71 0.78 -24.50
C ALA A 317 2.88 0.23 -25.33
N HIS A 318 3.43 -0.90 -24.87
CA HIS A 318 4.50 -1.64 -25.55
C HIS A 318 5.75 -0.79 -25.87
N GLY A 319 6.16 0.03 -24.90
CA GLY A 319 7.34 0.88 -25.06
C GLY A 319 7.18 1.95 -26.16
N GLY A 320 5.96 2.46 -26.34
CA GLY A 320 5.67 3.54 -27.28
C GLY A 320 6.36 4.87 -26.92
N SER A 321 5.95 5.96 -27.56
CA SER A 321 6.46 7.29 -27.23
C SER A 321 5.82 7.84 -25.95
N ILE A 322 6.40 8.90 -25.39
CA ILE A 322 5.74 9.70 -24.37
C ILE A 322 4.47 10.31 -24.99
N LYS A 323 3.33 9.97 -24.43
CA LYS A 323 2.02 10.50 -24.83
C LYS A 323 1.70 11.81 -24.13
N LYS A 324 2.08 11.92 -22.87
CA LYS A 324 1.86 13.07 -21.99
C LYS A 324 3.04 13.25 -21.05
N ALA A 325 3.42 14.48 -20.82
CA ALA A 325 4.30 14.87 -19.71
C ALA A 325 3.83 16.23 -19.19
N ALA A 326 3.51 16.30 -17.90
CA ALA A 326 3.00 17.51 -17.28
C ALA A 326 3.46 17.62 -15.83
N TYR A 327 3.46 18.85 -15.32
CA TYR A 327 3.79 19.22 -13.94
C TYR A 327 2.68 20.13 -13.43
N THR A 328 2.13 19.77 -12.30
CA THR A 328 1.04 20.48 -11.68
C THR A 328 1.49 20.99 -10.32
N PRO A 329 1.69 22.30 -10.13
CA PRO A 329 2.06 22.86 -8.83
C PRO A 329 0.90 22.70 -7.85
N PHE A 330 1.22 22.53 -6.57
CA PHE A 330 0.21 22.64 -5.53
C PHE A 330 -0.30 24.07 -5.41
N SER A 331 -1.58 24.22 -5.12
CA SER A 331 -2.16 25.53 -4.84
C SER A 331 -1.66 26.06 -3.49
N GLU A 332 -1.55 27.38 -3.36
CA GLU A 332 -1.20 28.03 -2.10
C GLU A 332 -2.15 27.63 -0.97
N ALA A 333 -3.45 27.56 -1.25
CA ALA A 333 -4.45 27.12 -0.28
C ALA A 333 -4.20 25.69 0.22
N PHE A 334 -3.78 24.76 -0.65
CA PHE A 334 -3.45 23.40 -0.24
C PHE A 334 -2.18 23.37 0.62
N ILE A 335 -1.14 24.10 0.22
CA ILE A 335 0.11 24.19 1.00
C ILE A 335 -0.17 24.78 2.38
N THR A 336 -0.96 25.86 2.46
CA THR A 336 -1.39 26.44 3.74
C THR A 336 -2.15 25.45 4.61
N THR A 337 -3.02 24.64 4.02
CA THR A 337 -3.74 23.57 4.76
C THR A 337 -2.80 22.53 5.35
N MET A 338 -1.72 22.21 4.64
CA MET A 338 -0.76 21.19 5.06
C MET A 338 0.27 21.71 6.09
N GLU A 339 0.86 22.86 5.83
CA GLU A 339 2.06 23.38 6.52
C GLU A 339 1.81 24.68 7.31
N GLY A 340 0.65 25.31 7.14
CA GLY A 340 0.34 26.62 7.70
C GLY A 340 0.72 27.80 6.80
N ASP A 341 0.39 29.00 7.26
CA ASP A 341 0.59 30.25 6.52
C ASP A 341 2.06 30.54 6.23
N GLY A 342 2.33 31.14 5.07
CA GLY A 342 3.65 31.61 4.66
C GLY A 342 4.60 30.52 4.18
N LYS A 343 4.11 29.31 3.97
CA LYS A 343 4.86 28.23 3.32
C LYS A 343 4.58 28.17 1.83
N GLU A 344 5.59 27.79 1.05
CA GLU A 344 5.50 27.67 -0.40
C GLU A 344 5.64 26.22 -0.89
N THR A 345 5.96 25.29 0.00
CA THR A 345 6.27 23.90 -0.31
C THR A 345 5.96 23.00 0.86
N LEU A 346 5.74 21.70 0.59
CA LEU A 346 5.54 20.67 1.62
C LEU A 346 6.88 20.02 1.99
N GLU A 347 7.04 19.70 3.29
CA GLU A 347 8.27 19.11 3.82
C GLU A 347 8.12 17.61 4.08
N ASP A 348 9.13 16.82 3.70
CA ASP A 348 9.29 15.40 4.02
C ASP A 348 8.15 14.48 3.56
N PHE A 349 7.44 14.82 2.48
CA PHE A 349 6.42 13.95 1.87
C PHE A 349 7.02 13.00 0.85
N TYR A 350 6.69 11.72 0.97
CA TYR A 350 7.07 10.64 0.07
C TYR A 350 5.83 10.03 -0.57
N LEU A 351 5.94 9.68 -1.84
CA LEU A 351 4.87 8.97 -2.54
C LEU A 351 4.93 7.48 -2.17
N ASP A 352 3.81 6.96 -1.62
CA ASP A 352 3.69 5.57 -1.21
C ASP A 352 2.82 4.76 -2.16
N HIS A 353 1.78 5.39 -2.71
CA HIS A 353 0.83 4.69 -3.59
C HIS A 353 0.45 5.55 -4.79
N LEU A 354 0.38 4.88 -5.93
CA LEU A 354 -0.19 5.39 -7.17
C LEU A 354 -1.38 4.52 -7.57
N HIS A 355 -2.55 5.13 -7.66
CA HIS A 355 -3.74 4.47 -8.16
C HIS A 355 -4.17 5.09 -9.49
N VAL A 356 -4.37 4.23 -10.50
CA VAL A 356 -4.89 4.61 -11.81
C VAL A 356 -6.25 3.97 -11.97
N GLY A 357 -7.30 4.79 -11.93
CA GLY A 357 -8.68 4.32 -12.05
C GLY A 357 -9.10 4.10 -13.51
N ASP A 358 -10.17 3.32 -13.70
CA ASP A 358 -10.74 2.98 -15.03
C ASP A 358 -11.08 4.21 -15.89
N SER A 359 -11.44 5.34 -15.24
CA SER A 359 -11.68 6.63 -15.91
C SER A 359 -10.40 7.34 -16.36
N GLY A 360 -9.23 6.78 -16.07
CA GLY A 360 -7.93 7.39 -16.30
C GLY A 360 -7.53 8.44 -15.25
N ARG A 361 -8.31 8.59 -14.18
CA ARG A 361 -7.91 9.42 -13.03
C ARG A 361 -6.70 8.82 -12.35
N VAL A 362 -5.80 9.69 -11.94
CA VAL A 362 -4.56 9.33 -11.26
C VAL A 362 -4.59 9.89 -9.85
N VAL A 363 -4.50 9.03 -8.86
CA VAL A 363 -4.45 9.43 -7.44
C VAL A 363 -3.11 9.08 -6.87
N LEU A 364 -2.41 10.10 -6.38
CA LEU A 364 -1.16 9.99 -5.65
C LEU A 364 -1.46 10.06 -4.16
N VAL A 365 -0.91 9.12 -3.40
CA VAL A 365 -1.03 9.10 -1.94
C VAL A 365 0.36 9.09 -1.35
N GLY A 366 0.64 10.03 -0.47
CA GLY A 366 1.96 10.13 0.16
C GLY A 366 1.87 10.51 1.63
N GLU A 367 2.80 10.01 2.40
CA GLU A 367 2.92 10.22 3.84
C GLU A 367 4.07 11.17 4.14
N GLN A 368 3.88 12.00 5.16
CA GLN A 368 4.97 12.76 5.74
C GLN A 368 5.77 11.85 6.67
N TYR A 369 7.02 11.58 6.27
CA TYR A 369 7.92 10.71 7.02
C TYR A 369 9.28 11.37 7.24
N TYR A 370 9.73 11.40 8.49
CA TYR A 370 11.05 11.91 8.83
C TYR A 370 11.63 11.27 10.09
N VAL A 371 12.95 11.28 10.19
CA VAL A 371 13.67 10.73 11.35
C VAL A 371 14.26 11.87 12.17
N SER A 372 13.82 11.96 13.42
CA SER A 372 14.37 12.90 14.40
C SER A 372 15.47 12.24 15.23
N ARG A 373 16.58 12.93 15.42
CA ARG A 373 17.70 12.46 16.23
C ARG A 373 17.79 13.27 17.50
N PHE A 374 17.72 12.59 18.64
CA PHE A 374 17.88 13.19 19.97
C PHE A 374 19.19 12.73 20.58
N VAL A 375 19.96 13.66 21.14
CA VAL A 375 21.19 13.36 21.88
C VAL A 375 20.97 13.79 23.31
N SER A 376 21.03 12.83 24.22
CA SER A 376 21.00 13.06 25.65
C SER A 376 22.35 12.68 26.28
N THR A 377 22.73 13.33 27.36
CA THR A 377 23.94 12.97 28.10
C THR A 377 23.49 12.44 29.47
N ASP A 378 23.88 11.22 29.80
CA ASP A 378 23.64 10.65 31.11
C ASP A 378 24.37 11.52 32.17
N PRO A 379 23.65 12.14 33.11
CA PRO A 379 24.23 13.06 34.06
C PRO A 379 25.18 12.38 35.03
N THR A 380 25.08 11.06 35.19
CA THR A 380 25.90 10.30 36.13
C THR A 380 27.22 9.82 35.52
N THR A 381 27.15 9.39 34.25
CA THR A 381 28.29 8.76 33.57
C THR A 381 28.95 9.67 32.53
N GLY A 382 28.31 10.79 32.15
CA GLY A 382 28.73 11.66 31.07
C GLY A 382 28.61 11.03 29.68
N ARG A 383 28.04 9.82 29.56
CA ARG A 383 27.90 9.10 28.32
C ARG A 383 26.78 9.72 27.46
N GLN A 384 27.08 9.98 26.20
CA GLN A 384 26.06 10.38 25.24
C GLN A 384 25.26 9.18 24.80
N MET A 385 23.94 9.31 24.85
CA MET A 385 22.96 8.40 24.26
C MET A 385 22.31 9.08 23.06
N VAL A 386 22.18 8.33 21.98
CA VAL A 386 21.52 8.81 20.75
C VAL A 386 20.25 7.99 20.57
N GLU A 387 19.13 8.69 20.49
CA GLU A 387 17.81 8.12 20.22
C GLU A 387 17.34 8.60 18.86
N TYR A 388 16.80 7.70 18.05
CA TYR A 388 16.15 8.02 16.79
C TYR A 388 14.64 7.82 16.93
N ARG A 389 13.87 8.78 16.42
CA ARG A 389 12.42 8.69 16.33
C ARG A 389 12.03 8.71 14.87
N TYR A 390 11.28 7.71 14.47
CA TYR A 390 10.70 7.53 13.15
C TYR A 390 9.28 8.08 13.20
N ASN A 391 9.05 9.22 12.53
CA ASN A 391 7.77 9.93 12.56
C ASN A 391 7.01 9.60 11.27
N PHE A 392 5.71 9.28 11.42
CA PHE A 392 4.77 8.97 10.36
C PHE A 392 3.57 9.89 10.55
N ASP A 393 3.63 11.06 9.94
CA ASP A 393 2.65 12.12 10.18
C ASP A 393 1.60 12.18 9.06
N ASP A 394 1.10 13.32 8.70
CA ASP A 394 -0.02 13.51 7.79
C ASP A 394 0.10 12.73 6.48
N VAL A 395 -1.05 12.28 5.99
CA VAL A 395 -1.14 11.71 4.64
C VAL A 395 -1.83 12.72 3.72
N MET A 396 -1.28 12.90 2.53
CA MET A 396 -1.92 13.68 1.47
C MET A 396 -2.40 12.78 0.34
N MET A 397 -3.56 13.11 -0.20
CA MET A 397 -4.05 12.53 -1.45
C MET A 397 -4.23 13.64 -2.47
N HIS A 398 -3.78 13.38 -3.69
CA HIS A 398 -3.86 14.34 -4.80
C HIS A 398 -4.36 13.65 -6.05
N CYS A 399 -5.46 14.14 -6.62
CA CYS A 399 -6.11 13.56 -7.79
C CYS A 399 -5.92 14.44 -9.01
N LEU A 400 -5.46 13.81 -10.08
CA LEU A 400 -5.30 14.40 -11.41
C LEU A 400 -6.22 13.68 -12.41
N ASP A 401 -6.62 14.38 -13.45
CA ASP A 401 -7.22 13.76 -14.62
C ASP A 401 -6.17 13.30 -15.66
N THR A 402 -6.61 12.76 -16.78
CA THR A 402 -5.72 12.32 -17.89
C THR A 402 -4.99 13.46 -18.60
N ALA A 403 -5.44 14.70 -18.41
CA ALA A 403 -4.78 15.90 -18.90
C ALA A 403 -3.75 16.44 -17.89
N ALA A 404 -3.59 15.79 -16.73
CA ALA A 404 -2.80 16.23 -15.58
C ALA A 404 -3.37 17.49 -14.92
N GLU A 405 -4.65 17.77 -15.13
CA GLU A 405 -5.32 18.85 -14.43
C GLU A 405 -5.71 18.39 -13.02
N HIS A 406 -5.55 19.28 -12.06
CA HIS A 406 -5.90 19.04 -10.67
C HIS A 406 -7.42 18.92 -10.51
N LEU A 407 -7.89 17.85 -9.88
CA LEU A 407 -9.29 17.63 -9.57
C LEU A 407 -9.60 17.95 -8.10
N TRP A 408 -8.85 17.39 -7.18
CA TRP A 408 -8.97 17.63 -5.74
C TRP A 408 -7.71 17.21 -4.99
N SER A 409 -7.53 17.77 -3.80
CA SER A 409 -6.51 17.37 -2.83
C SER A 409 -7.13 17.26 -1.45
N VAL A 410 -6.65 16.30 -0.66
CA VAL A 410 -7.13 16.06 0.71
C VAL A 410 -5.94 15.85 1.64
N ARG A 411 -5.98 16.53 2.80
CA ARG A 411 -5.14 16.24 3.95
C ARG A 411 -5.86 15.24 4.84
N ILE A 412 -5.16 14.21 5.29
CA ILE A 412 -5.63 13.25 6.29
C ILE A 412 -4.73 13.42 7.50
N PRO A 413 -5.20 14.12 8.54
CA PRO A 413 -4.41 14.36 9.73
C PRO A 413 -4.10 13.04 10.44
N LYS A 414 -2.82 12.79 10.66
CA LYS A 414 -2.28 11.62 11.36
C LYS A 414 -0.98 12.03 12.05
N ARG A 415 -0.69 11.47 13.22
CA ARG A 415 0.54 11.74 13.92
C ARG A 415 1.00 10.56 14.74
N GLN A 416 2.08 9.93 14.31
CA GLN A 416 2.61 8.71 14.92
C GLN A 416 4.12 8.80 15.03
N PHE A 417 4.71 8.21 16.09
CA PHE A 417 6.14 7.92 16.08
C PHE A 417 6.47 6.62 16.82
N THR A 418 7.57 6.01 16.42
CA THR A 418 8.21 4.87 17.09
C THR A 418 9.72 5.06 17.16
N ASN A 419 10.35 4.38 18.11
CA ASN A 419 11.81 4.30 18.21
C ASN A 419 12.39 3.11 17.44
N SER A 420 11.53 2.29 16.81
CA SER A 420 11.93 1.10 16.04
C SER A 420 11.59 1.27 14.55
N PRO A 421 12.58 1.17 13.65
CA PRO A 421 12.33 1.26 12.21
C PRO A 421 11.58 0.05 11.63
N THR A 422 11.44 -1.01 12.42
CA THR A 422 10.81 -2.28 11.99
C THR A 422 9.46 -2.52 12.64
N ASP A 423 8.87 -1.51 13.30
CA ASP A 423 7.56 -1.66 13.90
C ASP A 423 6.47 -1.63 12.82
N VAL A 424 5.76 -2.75 12.71
CA VAL A 424 4.76 -3.00 11.66
C VAL A 424 3.39 -2.35 11.90
N HIS A 425 3.21 -1.68 13.04
CA HIS A 425 1.93 -1.07 13.43
C HIS A 425 1.83 0.42 13.09
N PHE A 426 2.89 0.98 12.51
CA PHE A 426 2.96 2.40 12.11
C PHE A 426 2.68 2.57 10.61
N SER A 427 2.53 3.85 10.19
CA SER A 427 2.05 4.19 8.85
C SER A 427 0.59 3.80 8.63
N TYR A 428 0.17 3.51 7.42
CA TYR A 428 -1.22 3.26 7.06
C TYR A 428 -1.35 2.18 5.99
N ALA A 429 -2.54 1.61 5.85
CA ALA A 429 -2.92 0.80 4.71
C ALA A 429 -3.86 1.61 3.79
N PHE A 430 -3.66 1.47 2.49
CA PHE A 430 -4.45 2.10 1.45
C PHE A 430 -5.23 1.06 0.65
N ALA A 431 -6.47 1.39 0.31
CA ALA A 431 -7.31 0.60 -0.57
C ALA A 431 -8.16 1.50 -1.47
N ALA A 432 -8.27 1.12 -2.74
CA ALA A 432 -9.12 1.79 -3.71
C ALA A 432 -10.34 0.93 -4.05
N SER A 433 -11.46 1.58 -4.34
CA SER A 433 -12.71 0.94 -4.77
C SER A 433 -13.44 1.83 -5.77
N ASN A 434 -14.52 1.33 -6.36
CA ASN A 434 -15.38 2.12 -7.24
C ASN A 434 -16.07 3.29 -6.53
N GLU A 435 -16.22 3.23 -5.20
CA GLU A 435 -16.87 4.26 -4.38
C GLU A 435 -15.88 5.33 -3.89
N GLY A 436 -14.59 5.08 -4.01
CA GLY A 436 -13.52 5.97 -3.53
C GLY A 436 -12.39 5.19 -2.86
N PHE A 437 -11.77 5.83 -1.89
CA PHE A 437 -10.52 5.37 -1.27
C PHE A 437 -10.71 5.20 0.23
N ALA A 438 -9.99 4.25 0.80
CA ALA A 438 -9.94 3.99 2.23
C ALA A 438 -8.50 3.99 2.73
N LEU A 439 -8.24 4.71 3.82
CA LEU A 439 -6.99 4.66 4.56
C LEU A 439 -7.28 4.21 5.98
N THR A 440 -6.48 3.29 6.47
CA THR A 440 -6.66 2.72 7.81
C THR A 440 -5.34 2.75 8.55
N PHE A 441 -5.35 3.22 9.78
CA PHE A 441 -4.16 3.34 10.61
C PHE A 441 -4.51 3.34 12.10
N ASN A 442 -3.53 3.07 12.94
CA ASN A 442 -3.65 3.23 14.39
C ASN A 442 -3.60 4.71 14.76
N ASP A 443 -4.42 5.11 15.72
CA ASP A 443 -4.58 6.50 16.10
C ASP A 443 -4.85 6.63 17.60
N ASP A 444 -4.73 7.84 18.13
CA ASP A 444 -5.19 8.19 19.45
C ASP A 444 -6.69 8.48 19.45
N GLU A 445 -7.43 7.94 20.42
CA GLU A 445 -8.88 8.10 20.53
C GLU A 445 -9.33 9.58 20.50
N ALA A 446 -8.58 10.45 21.21
CA ALA A 446 -8.86 11.88 21.23
C ALA A 446 -8.72 12.56 19.86
N SER A 447 -7.85 12.06 18.97
CA SER A 447 -7.76 12.54 17.59
C SER A 447 -9.04 12.27 16.82
N THR A 448 -9.56 11.05 16.94
CA THR A 448 -10.74 10.66 16.17
C THR A 448 -11.96 11.48 16.56
N GLU A 449 -12.15 11.75 17.86
CA GLU A 449 -13.27 12.56 18.34
C GLU A 449 -13.18 14.03 17.90
N ARG A 450 -12.01 14.66 18.06
CA ARG A 450 -11.81 16.07 17.69
C ARG A 450 -11.93 16.32 16.20
N LEU A 451 -11.26 15.51 15.41
CA LEU A 451 -11.26 15.64 13.94
C LEU A 451 -12.61 15.26 13.30
N ALA A 452 -13.44 14.46 13.98
CA ALA A 452 -14.81 14.19 13.53
C ALA A 452 -15.74 15.40 13.70
N ASN A 453 -15.40 16.31 14.64
CA ASN A 453 -16.20 17.51 14.96
C ASN A 453 -15.66 18.80 14.32
N ASP A 454 -14.67 18.71 13.41
CA ASP A 454 -13.97 19.86 12.78
C ASP A 454 -13.31 20.83 13.78
N ASP A 455 -13.14 20.43 15.04
CA ASP A 455 -12.65 21.31 16.10
C ASP A 455 -11.11 21.51 16.08
N ASP A 456 -10.38 20.71 15.30
CA ASP A 456 -8.92 20.77 15.25
C ASP A 456 -8.36 20.27 13.90
N THR A 457 -7.27 20.91 13.46
CA THR A 457 -6.53 20.50 12.26
C THR A 457 -5.37 19.56 12.56
N GLN A 458 -5.04 19.33 13.84
CA GLN A 458 -3.91 18.50 14.26
C GLN A 458 -4.36 17.21 14.94
N ALA A 459 -3.80 16.08 14.51
CA ALA A 459 -3.96 14.80 15.18
C ALA A 459 -3.20 14.79 16.53
N SER A 460 -3.74 14.08 17.52
CA SER A 460 -3.00 13.73 18.74
C SER A 460 -1.90 12.74 18.41
N LEU A 461 -0.83 12.78 19.20
CA LEU A 461 0.31 11.89 18.99
C LEU A 461 0.00 10.48 19.47
N TRP A 462 0.05 9.52 18.58
CA TRP A 462 -0.03 8.09 18.89
C TRP A 462 1.36 7.45 18.95
N THR A 463 1.62 6.70 20.00
CA THR A 463 2.94 6.08 20.25
C THR A 463 2.85 4.61 20.65
N GLY A 464 1.68 3.99 20.52
CA GLY A 464 1.49 2.59 20.90
C GLY A 464 0.10 2.26 21.43
N SER A 465 0.01 1.30 22.36
CA SER A 465 -1.25 0.65 22.74
C SER A 465 -2.17 1.42 23.69
N LYS A 466 -1.72 2.55 24.27
CA LYS A 466 -2.57 3.33 25.19
C LYS A 466 -3.52 4.23 24.40
N ASN A 467 -4.80 4.28 24.80
CA ASN A 467 -5.85 5.05 24.14
C ASN A 467 -5.85 4.85 22.60
N SER A 468 -5.55 3.63 22.19
CA SER A 468 -5.36 3.29 20.80
C SER A 468 -6.66 2.86 20.18
N VAL A 469 -6.99 3.47 19.06
CA VAL A 469 -8.08 3.08 18.17
C VAL A 469 -7.52 2.80 16.77
N THR A 470 -8.22 2.02 15.99
CA THR A 470 -7.98 1.95 14.55
C THR A 470 -8.97 2.87 13.86
N THR A 471 -8.43 3.82 13.13
CA THR A 471 -9.20 4.82 12.38
C THR A 471 -9.32 4.41 10.92
N LEU A 472 -10.53 4.52 10.37
CA LEU A 472 -10.82 4.41 8.95
C LEU A 472 -11.18 5.79 8.39
N CYS A 473 -10.35 6.30 7.51
CA CYS A 473 -10.61 7.48 6.71
C CYS A 473 -11.10 7.06 5.33
N ARG A 474 -12.17 7.69 4.85
CA ARG A 474 -12.69 7.51 3.50
C ARG A 474 -12.63 8.78 2.73
N VAL A 475 -12.17 8.68 1.51
CA VAL A 475 -12.15 9.78 0.56
C VAL A 475 -12.99 9.37 -0.64
N THR A 476 -14.04 10.12 -0.91
CA THR A 476 -14.90 9.89 -2.09
C THR A 476 -14.13 10.19 -3.38
N ASN A 477 -14.69 9.77 -4.52
CA ASN A 477 -14.15 10.10 -5.85
C ASN A 477 -14.16 11.62 -6.14
N THR A 478 -14.79 12.43 -5.28
CA THR A 478 -14.82 13.89 -5.36
C THR A 478 -13.97 14.57 -4.29
N GLY A 479 -13.18 13.83 -3.53
CA GLY A 479 -12.26 14.36 -2.52
C GLY A 479 -12.90 14.68 -1.16
N GLN A 480 -14.12 14.20 -0.89
CA GLN A 480 -14.74 14.39 0.42
C GLN A 480 -14.21 13.38 1.42
N LEU A 481 -13.65 13.86 2.52
CA LEU A 481 -13.11 13.06 3.61
C LEU A 481 -14.17 12.77 4.66
N SER A 482 -14.22 11.55 5.13
CA SER A 482 -14.91 11.17 6.37
C SER A 482 -14.00 10.28 7.23
N ARG A 483 -14.14 10.37 8.56
CA ARG A 483 -13.32 9.65 9.53
C ARG A 483 -14.20 8.91 10.51
N THR A 484 -13.89 7.66 10.80
CA THR A 484 -14.63 6.81 11.74
C THR A 484 -13.70 5.89 12.49
N THR A 485 -14.03 5.57 13.74
CA THR A 485 -13.35 4.52 14.49
C THR A 485 -13.78 3.16 13.92
N LEU A 486 -12.82 2.32 13.58
CA LEU A 486 -13.03 0.95 13.13
C LEU A 486 -13.09 -0.01 14.33
N THR A 487 -12.18 0.13 15.28
CA THR A 487 -12.07 -0.73 16.46
C THR A 487 -11.32 0.00 17.58
N ASP A 488 -11.68 -0.33 18.81
CA ASP A 488 -10.93 0.05 20.00
C ASP A 488 -9.84 -1.02 20.27
N ASN A 489 -8.61 -0.66 19.98
CA ASN A 489 -7.46 -1.54 20.11
C ASN A 489 -7.13 -1.88 21.56
N THR A 490 -7.48 -0.98 22.49
CA THR A 490 -7.25 -1.17 23.94
C THR A 490 -8.09 -2.33 24.47
N THR A 491 -9.37 -2.37 24.08
CA THR A 491 -10.28 -3.47 24.43
C THR A 491 -9.88 -4.78 23.74
N GLU A 492 -9.53 -4.71 22.46
CA GLU A 492 -9.17 -5.88 21.64
C GLU A 492 -7.78 -6.45 21.95
N ARG A 493 -6.90 -5.67 22.55
CA ARG A 493 -5.49 -6.00 22.83
C ARG A 493 -4.67 -6.39 21.59
N LEU A 494 -5.09 -5.96 20.42
CA LEU A 494 -4.42 -6.15 19.14
C LEU A 494 -4.35 -4.81 18.42
N LEU A 495 -3.21 -4.50 17.84
CA LEU A 495 -3.01 -3.31 17.03
C LEU A 495 -3.27 -3.62 15.56
N PHE A 496 -3.77 -2.66 14.83
CA PHE A 496 -3.88 -2.73 13.39
C PHE A 496 -2.47 -2.87 12.78
N ASN A 497 -2.33 -3.79 11.83
CA ASN A 497 -1.09 -4.02 11.11
C ASN A 497 -1.31 -3.71 9.62
N PRO A 498 -0.81 -2.56 9.13
CA PRO A 498 -0.95 -2.15 7.74
C PRO A 498 -0.48 -3.21 6.73
N LEU A 499 0.58 -3.95 7.05
CA LEU A 499 1.16 -4.96 6.16
C LEU A 499 0.28 -6.22 6.00
N MET A 500 -0.68 -6.44 6.91
CA MET A 500 -1.64 -7.54 6.85
C MET A 500 -2.96 -7.15 6.19
N THR A 501 -3.04 -5.96 5.61
CA THR A 501 -4.24 -5.50 4.91
C THR A 501 -4.19 -5.93 3.46
N THR A 502 -5.29 -6.45 2.96
CA THR A 502 -5.41 -6.86 1.56
C THR A 502 -6.74 -6.40 0.98
N SER A 503 -6.72 -5.98 -0.28
CA SER A 503 -7.91 -5.61 -1.04
C SER A 503 -8.45 -6.82 -1.78
N GLY A 504 -9.72 -7.15 -1.53
CA GLY A 504 -10.45 -8.17 -2.28
C GLY A 504 -11.09 -7.59 -3.54
N PRO A 505 -11.68 -8.45 -4.38
CA PRO A 505 -12.48 -8.02 -5.52
C PRO A 505 -13.65 -7.14 -5.06
N VAL A 506 -14.07 -6.20 -5.92
CA VAL A 506 -15.24 -5.33 -5.68
C VAL A 506 -15.07 -4.39 -4.46
N GLY A 507 -13.83 -3.93 -4.17
CA GLY A 507 -13.59 -2.92 -3.13
C GLY A 507 -13.73 -3.41 -1.68
N HIS A 508 -13.72 -4.72 -1.47
CA HIS A 508 -13.72 -5.28 -0.12
C HIS A 508 -12.30 -5.29 0.46
N SER A 509 -12.07 -4.52 1.50
CA SER A 509 -10.80 -4.54 2.22
C SER A 509 -10.90 -5.45 3.44
N VAL A 510 -9.88 -6.26 3.64
CA VAL A 510 -9.69 -7.07 4.84
C VAL A 510 -8.54 -6.45 5.64
N PHE A 511 -8.82 -6.12 6.88
CA PHE A 511 -7.89 -5.46 7.79
C PHE A 511 -7.29 -6.51 8.73
N GLY A 512 -5.96 -6.54 8.83
CA GLY A 512 -5.26 -7.42 9.74
C GLY A 512 -4.90 -6.71 11.05
N PHE A 513 -5.01 -7.43 12.15
CA PHE A 513 -4.63 -6.97 13.49
C PHE A 513 -3.70 -8.00 14.09
N SER A 514 -2.64 -7.56 14.72
CA SER A 514 -1.66 -8.47 15.31
C SER A 514 -1.03 -7.94 16.57
N ASP A 515 -0.46 -8.86 17.36
CA ASP A 515 0.60 -8.63 18.32
C ASP A 515 1.75 -9.62 18.01
N SER A 516 2.67 -9.81 18.93
CA SER A 516 3.81 -10.71 18.74
C SER A 516 3.44 -12.20 18.58
N ARG A 517 2.19 -12.61 18.93
CA ARG A 517 1.80 -14.03 18.99
C ARG A 517 0.36 -14.29 18.57
N SER A 518 -0.38 -13.25 18.28
CA SER A 518 -1.80 -13.35 17.98
C SER A 518 -2.15 -12.48 16.80
N TYR A 519 -3.13 -12.90 16.04
CA TYR A 519 -3.68 -12.08 14.97
C TYR A 519 -5.18 -12.34 14.78
N LYS A 520 -5.85 -11.41 14.13
CA LYS A 520 -7.22 -11.56 13.62
C LYS A 520 -7.40 -10.77 12.34
N PHE A 521 -8.44 -11.08 11.61
CA PHE A 521 -8.89 -10.31 10.47
C PHE A 521 -10.25 -9.70 10.72
N CYS A 522 -10.45 -8.52 10.18
CA CYS A 522 -11.73 -7.82 10.20
C CYS A 522 -12.07 -7.40 8.76
N ARG A 523 -13.33 -7.59 8.36
CA ARG A 523 -13.84 -7.12 7.09
C ARG A 523 -15.09 -6.27 7.33
N ARG A 524 -15.20 -5.17 6.64
CA ARG A 524 -16.42 -4.40 6.56
C ARG A 524 -17.42 -5.06 5.59
N ARG A 525 -18.68 -5.14 6.03
CA ARG A 525 -19.83 -5.55 5.23
C ARG A 525 -20.51 -4.35 4.58
#